data_5c1d4cf20ab37e7a6c4d1952f204bd40
#
_entry.id   5c1d4cf20ab37e7a6c4d1952f204bd40
#
_cell.length_a   1.000
_cell.length_b   1.000
_cell.length_c   1.000
_cell.angle_alpha   90.00
_cell.angle_beta   90.00
_cell.angle_gamma   90.00
#
_symmetry.space_group_name_H-M   'P 1'
#
loop_
_entity.id
_entity.type
_entity.pdbx_description
1 polymer ?
#
loop_
_entity_poly.entity_id
_entity_poly.type
_entity_poly.pdbx_seq_one_letter_code
_entity_poly.pdbx_strand_id
1 'polypeptide(L)'
;MAFAHRDAKFGLPETGLGLPPAQIAPFVVERIGLAQARRLGVCGGRFGGEEARRLGIVHEVFHGESQLQELLAGTLNQVIRCAPGANAVTKEIMLKVGRMDMDEVLDWGAKKFSEAVVGPEGSEGTTAFIEKRLPSWATPLEDK
;
A
#
# COMPACT_ATOMS: atom_id res chain seq x y z
N MET A 1 3.26 -2.22 -2.41
CA MET A 1 4.13 -1.52 -1.44
C MET A 1 5.18 -0.72 -2.20
N ALA A 2 5.85 0.24 -1.55
CA ALA A 2 6.92 1.05 -2.14
C ALA A 2 8.17 0.92 -1.27
N PHE A 3 9.31 0.63 -1.88
CA PHE A 3 10.61 0.55 -1.24
C PHE A 3 11.54 1.59 -1.86
N ALA A 4 12.49 2.12 -1.10
CA ALA A 4 13.50 3.05 -1.60
C ALA A 4 14.88 2.67 -1.08
N HIS A 5 15.90 2.88 -1.90
CA HIS A 5 17.27 2.83 -1.41
C HIS A 5 17.49 3.96 -0.38
N ARG A 6 18.29 3.70 0.65
CA ARG A 6 18.60 4.68 1.70
C ARG A 6 19.08 6.02 1.13
N ASP A 7 19.93 5.97 0.10
CA ASP A 7 20.51 7.15 -0.51
C ASP A 7 19.63 7.80 -1.57
N ALA A 8 18.39 7.29 -1.76
CA ALA A 8 17.41 7.91 -2.66
C ALA A 8 17.12 9.34 -2.22
N LYS A 9 16.98 10.23 -3.19
CA LYS A 9 16.71 11.65 -2.97
C LYS A 9 15.30 11.98 -3.42
N PHE A 10 14.57 12.61 -2.55
CA PHE A 10 13.21 13.08 -2.77
C PHE A 10 13.16 14.60 -2.61
N GLY A 11 12.15 15.25 -3.20
CA GLY A 11 11.95 16.67 -2.99
C GLY A 11 10.77 17.24 -3.73
N LEU A 12 10.32 18.41 -3.26
CA LEU A 12 9.37 19.31 -3.91
C LEU A 12 10.02 20.69 -3.99
N PRO A 13 11.03 20.89 -4.86
CA PRO A 13 11.86 22.11 -4.85
C PRO A 13 11.25 23.26 -5.65
N GLU A 14 10.10 23.09 -6.29
CA GLU A 14 9.51 24.00 -7.27
C GLU A 14 9.31 25.41 -6.71
N THR A 15 8.89 25.55 -5.46
CA THR A 15 8.67 26.86 -4.84
C THR A 15 9.96 27.68 -4.69
N GLY A 16 11.10 27.01 -4.55
CA GLY A 16 12.41 27.65 -4.58
C GLY A 16 12.80 28.21 -5.97
N LEU A 17 12.11 27.80 -7.01
CA LEU A 17 12.25 28.30 -8.38
C LEU A 17 11.14 29.31 -8.76
N GLY A 18 10.25 29.68 -7.81
CA GLY A 18 9.11 30.54 -8.07
C GLY A 18 7.96 29.84 -8.82
N LEU A 19 7.93 28.49 -8.80
CA LEU A 19 6.92 27.66 -9.48
C LEU A 19 6.10 26.87 -8.45
N PRO A 20 4.79 26.64 -8.68
CA PRO A 20 4.03 25.73 -7.85
C PRO A 20 4.22 24.26 -8.31
N PRO A 21 4.21 23.28 -7.40
CA PRO A 21 4.19 21.85 -7.74
C PRO A 21 2.80 21.40 -8.21
N ALA A 22 2.28 22.05 -9.27
CA ALA A 22 0.86 22.04 -9.63
C ALA A 22 0.29 20.65 -9.92
N GLN A 23 1.05 19.81 -10.62
CA GLN A 23 0.57 18.47 -11.01
C GLN A 23 0.82 17.41 -9.95
N ILE A 24 1.91 17.51 -9.19
CA ILE A 24 2.28 16.49 -8.20
C ILE A 24 1.62 16.69 -6.85
N ALA A 25 1.29 17.94 -6.49
CA ALA A 25 0.77 18.28 -5.17
C ALA A 25 -0.46 17.46 -4.73
N PRO A 26 -1.50 17.21 -5.57
CA PRO A 26 -2.64 16.39 -5.17
C PRO A 26 -2.24 14.97 -4.75
N PHE A 27 -1.36 14.33 -5.51
CA PHE A 27 -0.88 12.97 -5.22
C PHE A 27 -0.06 12.90 -3.94
N VAL A 28 0.74 13.93 -3.67
CA VAL A 28 1.50 14.02 -2.42
C VAL A 28 0.56 14.21 -1.23
N VAL A 29 -0.49 15.05 -1.37
CA VAL A 29 -1.51 15.22 -0.33
C VAL A 29 -2.25 13.91 -0.04
N GLU A 30 -2.67 13.17 -1.07
CA GLU A 30 -3.30 11.85 -0.91
C GLU A 30 -2.36 10.86 -0.21
N ARG A 31 -1.06 10.95 -0.48
CA ARG A 31 -0.08 9.99 0.04
C ARG A 31 0.31 10.23 1.49
N ILE A 32 0.54 11.47 1.90
CA ILE A 32 1.12 11.83 3.21
C ILE A 32 0.28 12.82 4.02
N GLY A 33 -0.89 13.13 3.54
CA GLY A 33 -1.80 14.08 4.16
C GLY A 33 -1.40 15.54 3.98
N LEU A 34 -2.38 16.42 4.11
CA LEU A 34 -2.25 17.86 3.82
C LEU A 34 -1.13 18.55 4.64
N ALA A 35 -1.00 18.22 5.92
CA ALA A 35 -0.05 18.91 6.81
C ALA A 35 1.40 18.69 6.34
N GLN A 36 1.80 17.45 6.06
CA GLN A 36 3.15 17.13 5.62
C GLN A 36 3.39 17.56 4.16
N ALA A 37 2.43 17.38 3.28
CA ALA A 37 2.52 17.82 1.89
C ALA A 37 2.72 19.33 1.81
N ARG A 38 1.95 20.13 2.60
CA ARG A 38 2.09 21.58 2.66
C ARG A 38 3.47 21.99 3.20
N ARG A 39 3.95 21.35 4.28
CA ARG A 39 5.30 21.60 4.81
C ARG A 39 6.37 21.39 3.74
N LEU A 40 6.33 20.27 3.03
CA LEU A 40 7.32 19.96 1.99
C LEU A 40 7.23 20.92 0.81
N GLY A 41 6.03 21.14 0.28
CA GLY A 41 5.83 21.98 -0.90
C GLY A 41 6.14 23.46 -0.67
N VAL A 42 5.70 24.02 0.48
CA VAL A 42 5.94 25.45 0.81
C VAL A 42 7.40 25.72 1.14
N CYS A 43 8.08 24.77 1.79
CA CYS A 43 9.50 24.93 2.14
C CYS A 43 10.48 24.49 1.05
N GLY A 44 10.01 23.99 -0.10
CA GLY A 44 10.88 23.45 -1.15
C GLY A 44 11.73 22.27 -0.65
N GLY A 45 11.14 21.43 0.20
CA GLY A 45 11.85 20.41 0.98
C GLY A 45 12.56 19.37 0.12
N ARG A 46 13.80 19.05 0.50
CA ARG A 46 14.58 17.92 -0.03
C ARG A 46 14.94 16.99 1.11
N PHE A 47 14.87 15.68 0.90
CA PHE A 47 15.07 14.68 1.95
C PHE A 47 15.51 13.32 1.37
N GLY A 48 16.01 12.45 2.24
CA GLY A 48 16.47 11.10 1.89
C GLY A 48 15.42 10.02 2.13
N GLY A 49 15.84 8.76 1.91
CA GLY A 49 14.98 7.57 2.05
C GLY A 49 14.34 7.43 3.43
N GLU A 50 15.12 7.65 4.50
CA GLU A 50 14.60 7.53 5.87
C GLU A 50 13.47 8.52 6.19
N GLU A 51 13.61 9.76 5.76
CA GLU A 51 12.54 10.75 5.92
C GLU A 51 11.33 10.41 5.03
N ALA A 52 11.57 9.88 3.81
CA ALA A 52 10.50 9.40 2.94
C ALA A 52 9.71 8.25 3.60
N ARG A 53 10.38 7.35 4.32
CA ARG A 53 9.75 6.30 5.13
C ARG A 53 8.96 6.90 6.29
N ARG A 54 9.57 7.78 7.06
CA ARG A 54 8.91 8.46 8.18
C ARG A 54 7.63 9.20 7.77
N LEU A 55 7.64 9.79 6.58
CA LEU A 55 6.49 10.49 6.00
C LEU A 55 5.44 9.56 5.39
N GLY A 56 5.74 8.27 5.19
CA GLY A 56 4.83 7.33 4.53
C GLY A 56 4.86 7.39 3.00
N ILE A 57 5.81 8.10 2.41
CA ILE A 57 6.02 8.11 0.95
C ILE A 57 6.41 6.72 0.48
N VAL A 58 7.36 6.10 1.18
CA VAL A 58 7.73 4.69 1.01
C VAL A 58 7.42 3.91 2.29
N HIS A 59 7.30 2.60 2.18
CA HIS A 59 6.98 1.73 3.32
C HIS A 59 8.25 1.29 4.05
N GLU A 60 9.29 0.93 3.29
CA GLU A 60 10.58 0.49 3.83
C GLU A 60 11.74 1.09 3.04
N VAL A 61 12.90 1.12 3.71
CA VAL A 61 14.18 1.57 3.15
C VAL A 61 15.16 0.41 3.19
N PHE A 62 15.97 0.27 2.14
CA PHE A 62 17.01 -0.77 2.05
C PHE A 62 18.39 -0.17 1.74
N HIS A 63 19.45 -0.91 2.08
CA HIS A 63 20.85 -0.49 1.94
C HIS A 63 21.59 -1.16 0.78
N GLY A 64 21.06 -2.26 0.24
CA GLY A 64 21.68 -3.01 -0.83
C GLY A 64 20.77 -4.10 -1.34
N GLU A 65 21.22 -4.79 -2.39
CA GLU A 65 20.43 -5.76 -3.11
C GLU A 65 19.90 -6.89 -2.22
N SER A 66 20.73 -7.45 -1.34
CA SER A 66 20.30 -8.54 -0.45
C SER A 66 19.11 -8.14 0.42
N GLN A 67 19.17 -6.95 1.04
CA GLN A 67 18.07 -6.46 1.87
C GLN A 67 16.81 -6.16 1.04
N LEU A 68 16.97 -5.67 -0.19
CA LEU A 68 15.84 -5.50 -1.11
C LEU A 68 15.15 -6.84 -1.40
N GLN A 69 15.92 -7.88 -1.69
CA GLN A 69 15.40 -9.20 -1.97
C GLN A 69 14.68 -9.80 -0.75
N GLU A 70 15.22 -9.64 0.45
CA GLU A 70 14.56 -10.05 1.70
C GLU A 70 13.22 -9.32 1.92
N LEU A 71 13.18 -8.00 1.73
CA LEU A 71 11.96 -7.19 1.84
C LEU A 71 10.92 -7.60 0.79
N LEU A 72 11.36 -7.86 -0.44
CA LEU A 72 10.49 -8.32 -1.53
C LEU A 72 9.92 -9.70 -1.21
N ALA A 73 10.76 -10.66 -0.87
CA ALA A 73 10.35 -12.02 -0.53
C ALA A 73 9.37 -12.02 0.65
N GLY A 74 9.70 -11.30 1.73
CA GLY A 74 8.82 -11.16 2.89
C GLY A 74 7.46 -10.55 2.54
N THR A 75 7.46 -9.51 1.70
CA THR A 75 6.22 -8.86 1.24
C THR A 75 5.38 -9.80 0.36
N LEU A 76 6.02 -10.45 -0.61
CA LEU A 76 5.33 -11.37 -1.51
C LEU A 76 4.75 -12.56 -0.75
N ASN A 77 5.49 -13.13 0.21
CA ASN A 77 4.99 -14.20 1.07
C ASN A 77 3.78 -13.78 1.90
N GLN A 78 3.71 -12.51 2.38
CA GLN A 78 2.52 -12.00 3.05
C GLN A 78 1.33 -11.92 2.08
N VAL A 79 1.54 -11.44 0.85
CA VAL A 79 0.48 -11.31 -0.17
C VAL A 79 -0.04 -12.68 -0.59
N ILE A 80 0.83 -13.66 -0.81
CA ILE A 80 0.47 -15.02 -1.23
C ILE A 80 -0.36 -15.75 -0.18
N ARG A 81 -0.20 -15.44 1.09
CA ARG A 81 -1.05 -15.99 2.17
C ARG A 81 -2.49 -15.48 2.14
N CYS A 82 -2.77 -14.43 1.42
CA CYS A 82 -4.09 -13.82 1.32
C CYS A 82 -4.79 -14.28 0.02
N ALA A 83 -6.09 -14.55 0.11
CA ALA A 83 -6.88 -14.96 -1.04
C ALA A 83 -6.88 -13.89 -2.14
N PRO A 84 -6.58 -14.23 -3.41
CA PRO A 84 -6.42 -13.25 -4.47
C PRO A 84 -7.70 -12.46 -4.77
N GLY A 85 -8.87 -13.07 -4.75
CA GLY A 85 -10.15 -12.40 -4.92
C GLY A 85 -10.48 -11.45 -3.76
N ALA A 86 -10.25 -11.90 -2.51
CA ALA A 86 -10.42 -11.05 -1.34
C ALA A 86 -9.47 -9.83 -1.39
N ASN A 87 -8.21 -10.01 -1.82
CA ASN A 87 -7.25 -8.93 -2.02
C ASN A 87 -7.72 -7.92 -3.09
N ALA A 88 -8.27 -8.41 -4.21
CA ALA A 88 -8.80 -7.55 -5.27
C ALA A 88 -9.95 -6.67 -4.76
N VAL A 89 -10.93 -7.27 -4.09
CA VAL A 89 -12.07 -6.56 -3.49
C VAL A 89 -11.62 -5.58 -2.41
N THR A 90 -10.68 -5.97 -1.54
CA THR A 90 -10.13 -5.09 -0.50
C THR A 90 -9.49 -3.84 -1.11
N LYS A 91 -8.70 -3.99 -2.16
CA LYS A 91 -8.12 -2.84 -2.89
C LYS A 91 -9.20 -1.95 -3.50
N GLU A 92 -10.24 -2.55 -4.08
CA GLU A 92 -11.33 -1.81 -4.68
C GLU A 92 -12.10 -0.99 -3.63
N ILE A 93 -12.41 -1.57 -2.46
CA ILE A 93 -13.04 -0.85 -1.34
C ILE A 93 -12.18 0.37 -0.96
N MET A 94 -10.87 0.15 -0.70
CA MET A 94 -9.97 1.22 -0.28
C MET A 94 -9.88 2.35 -1.31
N LEU A 95 -9.89 2.04 -2.61
CA LEU A 95 -9.83 3.04 -3.68
C LEU A 95 -11.12 3.83 -3.87
N LYS A 96 -12.25 3.35 -3.34
CA LYS A 96 -13.53 4.07 -3.37
C LYS A 96 -13.64 5.09 -2.24
N VAL A 97 -12.92 4.91 -1.13
CA VAL A 97 -12.93 5.86 0.00
C VAL A 97 -12.48 7.24 -0.48
N GLY A 98 -13.28 8.26 -0.18
CA GLY A 98 -13.06 9.64 -0.61
C GLY A 98 -13.39 9.94 -2.08
N ARG A 99 -13.85 8.94 -2.85
CA ARG A 99 -14.31 9.09 -4.25
C ARG A 99 -15.80 8.80 -4.44
N MET A 100 -16.39 8.12 -3.48
CA MET A 100 -17.82 7.81 -3.40
C MET A 100 -18.36 8.27 -2.05
N ASP A 101 -19.68 8.37 -1.93
CA ASP A 101 -20.33 8.58 -0.64
C ASP A 101 -19.99 7.42 0.32
N MET A 102 -19.86 7.73 1.62
CA MET A 102 -19.44 6.72 2.61
C MET A 102 -20.47 5.61 2.77
N ASP A 103 -21.76 5.96 2.78
CA ASP A 103 -22.82 4.96 2.94
C ASP A 103 -22.86 4.03 1.71
N GLU A 104 -22.66 4.58 0.51
CA GLU A 104 -22.54 3.77 -0.71
C GLU A 104 -21.33 2.82 -0.67
N VAL A 105 -20.18 3.28 -0.15
CA VAL A 105 -18.99 2.42 0.02
C VAL A 105 -19.26 1.31 1.01
N LEU A 106 -19.95 1.60 2.13
CA LEU A 106 -20.29 0.62 3.16
C LEU A 106 -21.29 -0.42 2.63
N ASP A 107 -22.33 0.00 1.93
CA ASP A 107 -23.33 -0.90 1.34
C ASP A 107 -22.70 -1.80 0.28
N TRP A 108 -21.87 -1.22 -0.59
CA TRP A 108 -21.13 -1.99 -1.58
C TRP A 108 -20.17 -2.99 -0.93
N GLY A 109 -19.45 -2.57 0.11
CA GLY A 109 -18.56 -3.42 0.90
C GLY A 109 -19.29 -4.58 1.56
N ALA A 110 -20.45 -4.33 2.17
CA ALA A 110 -21.29 -5.35 2.79
C ALA A 110 -21.77 -6.40 1.77
N LYS A 111 -22.18 -5.94 0.58
CA LYS A 111 -22.54 -6.84 -0.53
C LYS A 111 -21.36 -7.72 -0.94
N LYS A 112 -20.17 -7.13 -1.13
CA LYS A 112 -18.96 -7.88 -1.51
C LYS A 112 -18.52 -8.86 -0.43
N PHE A 113 -18.65 -8.49 0.84
CA PHE A 113 -18.39 -9.39 1.95
C PHE A 113 -19.34 -10.59 1.94
N SER A 114 -20.65 -10.36 1.79
CA SER A 114 -21.65 -11.45 1.68
C SER A 114 -21.34 -12.43 0.54
N GLU A 115 -21.00 -11.90 -0.66
CA GLU A 115 -20.61 -12.71 -1.81
C GLU A 115 -19.35 -13.54 -1.51
N ALA A 116 -18.36 -12.95 -0.84
CA ALA A 116 -17.10 -13.60 -0.51
C ALA A 116 -17.28 -14.72 0.53
N VAL A 117 -18.13 -14.53 1.55
CA VAL A 117 -18.37 -15.53 2.60
C VAL A 117 -18.90 -16.85 2.03
N VAL A 118 -19.82 -16.78 1.08
CA VAL A 118 -20.41 -17.97 0.46
C VAL A 118 -19.63 -18.45 -0.80
N GLY A 119 -18.61 -17.68 -1.20
CA GLY A 119 -17.77 -17.99 -2.35
C GLY A 119 -16.72 -19.05 -2.06
N PRO A 120 -16.04 -19.55 -3.11
CA PRO A 120 -15.05 -20.62 -2.97
C PRO A 120 -13.87 -20.24 -2.09
N GLU A 121 -13.36 -19.00 -2.16
CA GLU A 121 -12.26 -18.53 -1.31
C GLU A 121 -12.69 -18.45 0.15
N GLY A 122 -13.88 -17.89 0.46
CA GLY A 122 -14.40 -17.79 1.83
C GLY A 122 -14.62 -19.17 2.45
N SER A 123 -15.17 -20.10 1.70
CA SER A 123 -15.37 -21.51 2.13
C SER A 123 -14.03 -22.19 2.40
N GLU A 124 -13.09 -22.15 1.47
CA GLU A 124 -11.76 -22.75 1.64
C GLU A 124 -10.99 -22.12 2.81
N GLY A 125 -10.97 -20.78 2.89
CA GLY A 125 -10.25 -20.08 3.96
C GLY A 125 -10.79 -20.41 5.34
N THR A 126 -12.12 -20.48 5.50
CA THR A 126 -12.78 -20.85 6.74
C THR A 126 -12.48 -22.31 7.11
N THR A 127 -12.57 -23.22 6.14
CA THR A 127 -12.25 -24.65 6.34
C THR A 127 -10.79 -24.82 6.75
N ALA A 128 -9.87 -24.20 6.01
CA ALA A 128 -8.44 -24.26 6.31
C ALA A 128 -8.12 -23.74 7.74
N PHE A 129 -8.78 -22.66 8.16
CA PHE A 129 -8.63 -22.11 9.50
C PHE A 129 -9.09 -23.10 10.59
N ILE A 130 -10.27 -23.73 10.41
CA ILE A 130 -10.81 -24.72 11.34
C ILE A 130 -9.89 -25.95 11.41
N GLU A 131 -9.40 -26.40 10.27
CA GLU A 131 -8.50 -27.56 10.15
C GLU A 131 -7.04 -27.26 10.52
N LYS A 132 -6.73 -26.00 10.85
CA LYS A 132 -5.35 -25.54 11.19
C LYS A 132 -4.32 -25.86 10.10
N ARG A 133 -4.71 -25.75 8.84
CA ARG A 133 -3.84 -25.88 7.67
C ARG A 133 -3.75 -24.57 6.89
N LEU A 134 -2.82 -24.50 5.97
CA LEU A 134 -2.80 -23.40 5.00
C LEU A 134 -3.92 -23.58 3.97
N PRO A 135 -4.56 -22.48 3.53
CA PRO A 135 -5.49 -22.52 2.43
C PRO A 135 -4.78 -22.87 1.10
N SER A 136 -5.52 -23.39 0.14
CA SER A 136 -4.99 -23.92 -1.11
C SER A 136 -4.22 -22.90 -1.98
N TRP A 137 -4.49 -21.61 -1.82
CA TRP A 137 -3.76 -20.53 -2.53
C TRP A 137 -2.44 -20.14 -1.89
N ALA A 138 -2.23 -20.49 -0.60
CA ALA A 138 -1.06 -20.08 0.16
C ALA A 138 0.14 -21.01 -0.09
N THR A 139 0.73 -20.90 -1.28
CA THR A 139 1.98 -21.62 -1.61
C THR A 139 3.15 -20.65 -1.34
N PRO A 140 3.96 -20.86 -0.29
CA PRO A 140 5.12 -20.04 -0.04
C PRO A 140 6.08 -20.01 -1.22
N LEU A 141 6.70 -18.85 -1.47
CA LEU A 141 7.84 -18.79 -2.39
C LEU A 141 8.95 -19.63 -1.78
N GLU A 142 9.46 -20.60 -2.54
CA GLU A 142 10.66 -21.33 -2.14
C GLU A 142 11.82 -20.34 -2.05
N ASP A 143 12.57 -20.40 -0.94
CA ASP A 143 13.83 -19.68 -0.81
C ASP A 143 14.79 -20.20 -1.88
N LYS A 144 15.02 -19.41 -2.93
CA LYS A 144 16.01 -19.67 -3.96
C LYS A 144 17.34 -19.05 -3.63
#